data_9109788c7c7af2b60d54a8d024217108
#
_entry.id   9109788c7c7af2b60d54a8d024217108
#
_cell.length_a   1.000
_cell.length_b   1.000
_cell.length_c   1.000
_cell.angle_alpha   90.00
_cell.angle_beta   90.00
_cell.angle_gamma   90.00
#
_symmetry.space_group_name_H-M   'P 1'
#
loop_
_entity.id
_entity.type
_entity.pdbx_description
1 polymer ?
#
loop_
_entity_poly.entity_id
_entity_poly.type
_entity_poly.pdbx_seq_one_letter_code
_entity_poly.pdbx_strand_id
1 'polypeptide(L)'
;SVEAPDTSYYTQTGNQSNFSVSSPSQADDAITATLAARQVNEIRHYIPGNDLIILTSGSEWRVNSGADSAFSAATLKQKPQSAWGSSHLRPVTSGNIVLYVPEDRRRVRSLGYSLQSDAYTGPEVSTLANHIFERYGITDWAFTRSRDPIVFHVREDGKAACMTFQP
;
A
#
# COMPACT_ATOMS: atom_id res chain seq x y z
N SER A 1 -0.42 -0.84 15.90
CA SER A 1 -0.70 -1.21 17.30
C SER A 1 -1.85 -2.22 17.35
N VAL A 2 -1.83 -3.19 18.25
CA VAL A 2 -2.93 -4.17 18.42
C VAL A 2 -4.20 -3.47 18.90
N GLU A 3 -4.07 -2.37 19.65
CA GLU A 3 -5.18 -1.59 20.19
C GLU A 3 -5.78 -0.60 19.18
N ALA A 4 -5.01 -0.17 18.18
CA ALA A 4 -5.45 0.75 17.14
C ALA A 4 -4.83 0.35 15.78
N PRO A 5 -5.36 -0.71 15.15
CA PRO A 5 -4.76 -1.31 13.94
C PRO A 5 -4.86 -0.41 12.70
N ASP A 6 -5.73 0.59 12.72
CA ASP A 6 -5.98 1.59 11.68
C ASP A 6 -5.29 2.94 11.92
N THR A 7 -4.45 3.02 12.95
CA THR A 7 -3.78 4.27 13.35
C THR A 7 -2.30 4.24 12.99
N SER A 8 -1.84 5.29 12.34
CA SER A 8 -0.45 5.55 11.98
C SER A 8 0.16 6.59 12.91
N TYR A 9 1.38 6.35 13.34
CA TYR A 9 2.18 7.28 14.14
C TYR A 9 3.38 7.71 13.33
N TYR A 10 3.56 9.02 13.20
CA TYR A 10 4.70 9.62 12.49
C TYR A 10 5.55 10.39 13.51
N THR A 11 6.86 10.25 13.40
CA THR A 11 7.82 10.93 14.25
C THR A 11 7.91 12.42 13.93
N GLN A 12 8.44 13.20 14.85
CA GLN A 12 8.78 14.60 14.62
C GLN A 12 9.75 14.74 13.44
N THR A 13 9.60 15.82 12.68
CA THR A 13 10.47 16.11 11.54
C THR A 13 11.93 16.24 11.99
N GLY A 14 12.81 15.49 11.33
CA GLY A 14 14.25 15.48 11.64
C GLY A 14 14.67 14.63 12.86
N ASN A 15 13.72 14.03 13.60
CA ASN A 15 14.04 13.15 14.73
C ASN A 15 13.19 11.87 14.71
N GLN A 16 13.77 10.79 14.18
CA GLN A 16 13.09 9.51 13.96
C GLN A 16 12.67 8.78 15.26
N SER A 17 13.14 9.21 16.41
CA SER A 17 12.82 8.58 17.70
C SER A 17 11.90 9.44 18.57
N ASN A 18 11.51 10.62 18.10
CA ASN A 18 10.69 11.54 18.87
C ASN A 18 9.23 11.52 18.42
N PHE A 19 8.34 11.13 19.33
CA PHE A 19 6.88 11.11 19.16
C PHE A 19 6.19 12.14 20.04
N SER A 20 6.91 13.14 20.56
CA SER A 20 6.31 14.18 21.40
C SER A 20 5.57 15.23 20.57
N VAL A 21 4.58 15.83 21.22
CA VAL A 21 3.78 16.93 20.68
C VAL A 21 3.97 18.14 21.58
N SER A 22 4.29 19.29 21.01
CA SER A 22 4.50 20.54 21.74
C SER A 22 3.18 21.16 22.22
N SER A 23 3.25 22.03 23.21
CA SER A 23 2.11 22.85 23.65
C SER A 23 2.51 24.34 23.64
N PRO A 24 1.98 25.13 22.70
CA PRO A 24 1.07 24.81 21.60
C PRO A 24 1.72 23.93 20.52
N SER A 25 0.89 23.19 19.78
CA SER A 25 1.36 22.28 18.71
C SER A 25 2.05 23.04 17.58
N GLN A 26 3.15 22.48 17.08
CA GLN A 26 3.96 23.03 15.98
C GLN A 26 3.85 22.17 14.72
N ALA A 27 4.26 22.73 13.58
CA ALA A 27 4.15 22.03 12.29
C ALA A 27 5.13 20.86 12.14
N ASP A 28 6.16 20.80 12.93
CA ASP A 28 7.19 19.75 12.95
C ASP A 28 6.94 18.66 14.02
N ASP A 29 5.88 18.80 14.80
CA ASP A 29 5.50 17.83 15.84
C ASP A 29 5.15 16.45 15.26
N ALA A 30 5.21 15.45 16.14
CA ALA A 30 4.76 14.10 15.82
C ALA A 30 3.26 14.07 15.45
N ILE A 31 2.89 13.21 14.52
CA ILE A 31 1.52 13.12 14.02
C ILE A 31 0.94 11.76 14.41
N THR A 32 -0.27 11.76 14.95
CA THR A 32 -1.10 10.57 15.12
C THR A 32 -2.29 10.70 14.18
N ALA A 33 -2.44 9.76 13.26
CA ALA A 33 -3.49 9.81 12.25
C ALA A 33 -4.21 8.47 12.14
N THR A 34 -5.52 8.49 12.37
CA THR A 34 -6.39 7.33 12.21
C THR A 34 -7.10 7.39 10.86
N LEU A 35 -7.13 6.27 10.15
CA LEU A 35 -7.82 6.18 8.85
C LEU A 35 -9.34 6.23 9.07
N ALA A 36 -10.00 7.22 8.48
CA ALA A 36 -11.44 7.42 8.61
C ALA A 36 -12.22 6.46 7.70
N ALA A 37 -12.14 5.16 7.97
CA ALA A 37 -12.87 4.12 7.27
C ALA A 37 -14.20 3.77 7.97
N ARG A 38 -15.14 3.17 7.23
CA ARG A 38 -16.41 2.67 7.82
C ARG A 38 -16.21 1.48 8.75
N GLN A 39 -15.11 0.77 8.58
CA GLN A 39 -14.72 -0.39 9.39
C GLN A 39 -13.27 -0.20 9.81
N VAL A 40 -12.92 -0.73 10.97
CA VAL A 40 -11.52 -0.80 11.42
C VAL A 40 -10.78 -1.79 10.52
N ASN A 41 -9.85 -1.28 9.73
CA ASN A 41 -9.04 -2.06 8.80
C ASN A 41 -7.59 -2.03 9.25
N GLU A 42 -7.02 -3.18 9.49
CA GLU A 42 -5.62 -3.32 9.88
C GLU A 42 -4.70 -2.75 8.80
N ILE A 43 -3.80 -1.86 9.20
CA ILE A 43 -2.72 -1.38 8.31
C ILE A 43 -1.69 -2.50 8.18
N ARG A 44 -1.40 -2.89 6.94
CA ARG A 44 -0.48 -3.98 6.61
C ARG A 44 0.82 -3.51 6.01
N HIS A 45 0.75 -2.55 5.10
CA HIS A 45 1.92 -2.09 4.37
C HIS A 45 1.91 -0.58 4.16
N TYR A 46 3.10 0.01 4.26
CA TYR A 46 3.40 1.37 3.86
C TYR A 46 4.29 1.34 2.61
N ILE A 47 3.92 2.09 1.60
CA ILE A 47 4.67 2.18 0.35
C ILE A 47 5.05 3.64 0.14
N PRO A 48 6.32 3.99 0.34
CA PRO A 48 6.80 5.35 0.10
C PRO A 48 6.90 5.61 -1.40
N GLY A 49 6.52 6.81 -1.80
CA GLY A 49 6.60 7.31 -3.16
C GLY A 49 6.45 8.82 -3.16
N ASN A 50 5.92 9.40 -4.22
CA ASN A 50 5.54 10.81 -4.23
C ASN A 50 4.46 11.11 -3.18
N ASP A 51 3.54 10.18 -3.03
CA ASP A 51 2.59 10.11 -1.92
C ASP A 51 2.92 8.87 -1.07
N LEU A 52 2.50 8.87 0.18
CA LEU A 52 2.53 7.67 0.99
C LEU A 52 1.27 6.84 0.72
N ILE A 53 1.45 5.63 0.23
CA ILE A 53 0.36 4.68 0.06
C ILE A 53 0.30 3.76 1.27
N ILE A 54 -0.90 3.64 1.86
CA ILE A 54 -1.16 2.73 2.96
C ILE A 54 -2.11 1.64 2.44
N LEU A 55 -1.66 0.40 2.53
CA LEU A 55 -2.48 -0.77 2.25
C LEU A 55 -3.01 -1.34 3.55
N THR A 56 -4.32 -1.48 3.63
CA THR A 56 -5.01 -2.06 4.78
C THR A 56 -5.68 -3.39 4.40
N SER A 57 -6.24 -4.07 5.38
CA SER A 57 -6.98 -5.32 5.15
C SER A 57 -8.21 -5.16 4.25
N GLY A 58 -8.79 -3.96 4.16
CA GLY A 58 -10.04 -3.74 3.42
C GLY A 58 -10.01 -2.58 2.43
N SER A 59 -8.91 -1.83 2.33
CA SER A 59 -8.85 -0.64 1.46
C SER A 59 -7.42 -0.17 1.23
N GLU A 60 -7.25 0.65 0.20
CA GLU A 60 -6.01 1.34 -0.15
C GLU A 60 -6.18 2.83 0.06
N TRP A 61 -5.19 3.48 0.65
CA TRP A 61 -5.21 4.88 1.02
C TRP A 61 -4.03 5.65 0.46
N ARG A 62 -4.29 6.86 0.00
CA ARG A 62 -3.28 7.87 -0.34
C ARG A 62 -3.18 8.87 0.80
N VAL A 63 -1.97 9.11 1.26
CA VAL A 63 -1.68 10.09 2.30
C VAL A 63 -0.66 11.09 1.77
N ASN A 64 -1.02 12.36 1.79
CA ASN A 64 -0.16 13.46 1.39
C ASN A 64 -0.46 14.75 2.17
N SER A 65 0.32 15.78 1.95
CA SER A 65 0.16 17.11 2.55
C SER A 65 -0.47 18.15 1.61
N GLY A 66 -0.79 17.75 0.35
CA GLY A 66 -1.12 18.70 -0.72
C GLY A 66 0.12 19.19 -1.46
N ALA A 67 -0.08 19.90 -2.57
CA ALA A 67 0.98 20.17 -3.55
C ALA A 67 2.16 21.01 -3.02
N ASP A 68 1.93 21.93 -2.08
CA ASP A 68 2.93 22.91 -1.65
C ASP A 68 3.08 23.02 -0.13
N SER A 69 2.61 22.02 0.61
CA SER A 69 2.59 22.08 2.07
C SER A 69 3.57 21.10 2.71
N ALA A 70 4.24 21.53 3.78
CA ALA A 70 4.98 20.61 4.64
C ALA A 70 4.04 19.57 5.25
N PHE A 71 4.56 18.37 5.48
CA PHE A 71 3.82 17.29 6.11
C PHE A 71 3.66 17.57 7.61
N SER A 72 2.45 17.91 8.03
CA SER A 72 2.11 18.26 9.43
C SER A 72 0.72 17.75 9.80
N ALA A 73 0.38 17.75 11.07
CA ALA A 73 -0.94 17.34 11.55
C ALA A 73 -2.09 18.16 10.91
N ALA A 74 -1.85 19.43 10.58
CA ALA A 74 -2.85 20.32 9.99
C ALA A 74 -2.99 20.13 8.45
N THR A 75 -1.94 19.67 7.77
CA THR A 75 -1.91 19.54 6.30
C THR A 75 -2.10 18.11 5.82
N LEU A 76 -2.01 17.13 6.71
CA LEU A 76 -2.18 15.72 6.40
C LEU A 76 -3.56 15.45 5.77
N LYS A 77 -3.56 14.91 4.57
CA LYS A 77 -4.77 14.48 3.86
C LYS A 77 -4.73 12.98 3.65
N GLN A 78 -5.81 12.32 4.04
CA GLN A 78 -6.01 10.89 3.85
C GLN A 78 -7.19 10.69 2.90
N LYS A 79 -6.96 10.04 1.77
CA LYS A 79 -7.98 9.81 0.74
C LYS A 79 -8.02 8.33 0.39
N PRO A 80 -9.17 7.66 0.54
CA PRO A 80 -9.32 6.28 0.08
C PRO A 80 -9.23 6.24 -1.44
N GLN A 81 -8.58 5.21 -1.97
CA GLN A 81 -8.37 5.00 -3.39
C GLN A 81 -9.23 3.87 -3.93
N SER A 82 -9.24 2.75 -3.25
CA SER A 82 -10.04 1.57 -3.60
C SER A 82 -10.36 0.74 -2.34
N ALA A 83 -11.22 -0.25 -2.49
CA ALA A 83 -11.73 -1.08 -1.39
C ALA A 83 -11.49 -2.58 -1.64
N TRP A 84 -10.31 -2.93 -2.13
CA TRP A 84 -9.93 -4.33 -2.38
C TRP A 84 -9.24 -4.97 -1.19
N GLY A 85 -8.51 -4.18 -0.42
CA GLY A 85 -7.67 -4.65 0.66
C GLY A 85 -6.43 -5.41 0.17
N SER A 86 -5.46 -5.53 1.03
CA SER A 86 -4.20 -6.21 0.77
C SER A 86 -3.99 -7.35 1.74
N SER A 87 -3.37 -8.43 1.28
CA SER A 87 -2.89 -9.52 2.14
C SER A 87 -1.65 -9.09 2.94
N HIS A 88 -1.13 -9.98 3.78
CA HIS A 88 0.15 -9.77 4.48
C HIS A 88 1.37 -9.93 3.57
N LEU A 89 1.19 -10.34 2.32
CA LEU A 89 2.28 -10.47 1.36
C LEU A 89 2.84 -9.10 1.01
N ARG A 90 4.16 -8.97 1.12
CA ARG A 90 4.84 -7.69 0.91
C ARG A 90 4.61 -7.19 -0.52
N PRO A 91 4.11 -5.96 -0.72
CA PRO A 91 3.96 -5.36 -2.04
C PRO A 91 5.30 -5.23 -2.77
N VAL A 92 5.24 -5.26 -4.08
CA VAL A 92 6.40 -5.13 -4.98
C VAL A 92 6.24 -3.86 -5.80
N THR A 93 7.30 -3.07 -5.92
CA THR A 93 7.30 -1.85 -6.72
C THR A 93 8.09 -2.06 -8.01
N SER A 94 7.45 -1.82 -9.15
CA SER A 94 8.05 -1.81 -10.48
C SER A 94 7.87 -0.43 -11.11
N GLY A 95 8.96 0.37 -11.14
CA GLY A 95 8.86 1.78 -11.56
C GLY A 95 7.90 2.56 -10.64
N ASN A 96 6.87 3.16 -11.25
CA ASN A 96 5.84 3.93 -10.56
C ASN A 96 4.58 3.09 -10.22
N ILE A 97 4.62 1.80 -10.46
CA ILE A 97 3.50 0.89 -10.22
C ILE A 97 3.82 0.00 -9.04
N VAL A 98 2.87 -0.12 -8.15
CA VAL A 98 2.90 -1.07 -7.03
C VAL A 98 2.08 -2.28 -7.42
N LEU A 99 2.66 -3.46 -7.28
CA LEU A 99 1.94 -4.73 -7.36
C LEU A 99 1.67 -5.21 -5.95
N TYR A 100 0.47 -5.67 -5.70
CA TYR A 100 0.08 -6.23 -4.41
C TYR A 100 -0.91 -7.39 -4.60
N VAL A 101 -0.98 -8.23 -3.59
CA VAL A 101 -1.89 -9.37 -3.54
C VAL A 101 -3.03 -9.01 -2.60
N PRO A 102 -4.28 -9.00 -3.07
CA PRO A 102 -5.46 -8.75 -2.23
C PRO A 102 -5.63 -9.78 -1.11
N GLU A 103 -6.57 -9.50 -0.21
CA GLU A 103 -6.87 -10.34 0.96
C GLU A 103 -7.21 -11.79 0.61
N ASP A 104 -7.90 -12.01 -0.51
CA ASP A 104 -8.27 -13.35 -0.99
C ASP A 104 -7.09 -14.19 -1.51
N ARG A 105 -5.91 -13.57 -1.70
CA ARG A 105 -4.67 -14.18 -2.19
C ARG A 105 -4.78 -14.92 -3.53
N ARG A 106 -5.84 -14.67 -4.30
CA ARG A 106 -6.16 -15.38 -5.55
C ARG A 106 -5.95 -14.56 -6.81
N ARG A 107 -5.41 -13.37 -6.65
CA ARG A 107 -5.17 -12.44 -7.76
C ARG A 107 -4.00 -11.51 -7.46
N VAL A 108 -3.50 -10.88 -8.49
CA VAL A 108 -2.50 -9.82 -8.38
C VAL A 108 -3.09 -8.55 -8.96
N ARG A 109 -3.01 -7.46 -8.22
CA ARG A 109 -3.46 -6.15 -8.65
C ARG A 109 -2.29 -5.19 -8.79
N SER A 110 -2.42 -4.26 -9.71
CA SER A 110 -1.53 -3.11 -9.83
C SER A 110 -2.16 -1.88 -9.17
N LEU A 111 -1.33 -0.94 -8.76
CA LEU A 111 -1.73 0.36 -8.27
C LEU A 111 -0.75 1.39 -8.81
N GLY A 112 -1.20 2.26 -9.68
CA GLY A 112 -0.43 3.33 -10.28
C GLY A 112 -1.19 4.65 -10.22
N TYR A 113 -0.46 5.76 -10.22
CA TYR A 113 -1.08 7.09 -10.23
C TYR A 113 -1.64 7.43 -11.61
N SER A 114 -2.89 7.82 -11.67
CA SER A 114 -3.57 8.30 -12.87
C SER A 114 -3.85 9.79 -12.76
N LEU A 115 -3.26 10.58 -13.66
CA LEU A 115 -3.50 12.03 -13.75
C LEU A 115 -4.97 12.36 -14.07
N GLN A 116 -5.65 11.51 -14.85
CA GLN A 116 -7.05 11.76 -15.24
C GLN A 116 -8.01 11.74 -14.05
N SER A 117 -7.76 10.87 -13.10
CA SER A 117 -8.62 10.69 -11.91
C SER A 117 -8.06 11.35 -10.66
N ASP A 118 -6.84 11.90 -10.70
CA ASP A 118 -6.06 12.33 -9.52
C ASP A 118 -6.13 11.28 -8.40
N ALA A 119 -5.91 10.03 -8.77
CA ALA A 119 -6.03 8.90 -7.87
C ALA A 119 -5.08 7.77 -8.24
N TYR A 120 -4.79 6.93 -7.26
CA TYR A 120 -4.11 5.67 -7.49
C TYR A 120 -5.14 4.61 -7.87
N THR A 121 -5.01 4.11 -9.08
CA THR A 121 -5.90 3.08 -9.63
C THR A 121 -5.09 2.03 -10.37
N GLY A 122 -5.67 0.88 -10.61
CA GLY A 122 -5.02 -0.11 -11.46
C GLY A 122 -5.86 -1.37 -11.64
N PRO A 123 -5.67 -2.02 -12.79
CA PRO A 123 -6.35 -3.24 -13.12
C PRO A 123 -5.83 -4.42 -12.30
N GLU A 124 -6.60 -5.48 -12.32
CA GLU A 124 -6.12 -6.80 -11.97
C GLU A 124 -5.21 -7.32 -13.09
N VAL A 125 -3.95 -7.56 -12.78
CA VAL A 125 -2.97 -8.01 -13.78
C VAL A 125 -3.01 -9.52 -14.03
N SER A 126 -3.62 -10.28 -13.12
CA SER A 126 -3.80 -11.72 -13.24
C SER A 126 -5.08 -12.13 -13.97
N THR A 127 -5.89 -11.20 -14.50
CA THR A 127 -7.21 -11.47 -15.07
C THR A 127 -7.21 -12.56 -16.15
N LEU A 128 -6.21 -12.57 -17.04
CA LEU A 128 -6.09 -13.59 -18.10
C LEU A 128 -5.55 -14.94 -17.58
N ALA A 129 -5.06 -14.98 -16.37
CA ALA A 129 -4.42 -16.13 -15.75
C ALA A 129 -5.12 -16.58 -14.45
N ASN A 130 -6.38 -16.24 -14.25
CA ASN A 130 -7.16 -16.54 -13.04
C ASN A 130 -7.15 -18.02 -12.68
N HIS A 131 -7.18 -18.91 -13.68
CA HIS A 131 -7.12 -20.36 -13.48
C HIS A 131 -5.88 -20.83 -12.72
N ILE A 132 -4.80 -20.03 -12.69
CA ILE A 132 -3.58 -20.36 -11.95
C ILE A 132 -3.81 -20.23 -10.44
N PHE A 133 -4.56 -19.22 -10.00
CA PHE A 133 -4.74 -18.88 -8.59
C PHE A 133 -6.16 -19.16 -8.05
N GLU A 134 -7.11 -19.47 -8.91
CA GLU A 134 -8.52 -19.66 -8.53
C GLU A 134 -8.71 -20.71 -7.42
N ARG A 135 -7.97 -21.82 -7.51
CA ARG A 135 -8.07 -22.93 -6.54
C ARG A 135 -7.10 -22.81 -5.39
N TYR A 136 -5.90 -22.29 -5.63
CA TYR A 136 -4.82 -22.20 -4.66
C TYR A 136 -4.26 -20.79 -4.63
N GLY A 137 -4.35 -20.17 -3.45
CA GLY A 137 -3.88 -18.82 -3.26
C GLY A 137 -2.36 -18.68 -3.31
N ILE A 138 -1.90 -17.44 -3.39
CA ILE A 138 -0.48 -17.08 -3.36
C ILE A 138 -0.04 -17.08 -1.90
N THR A 139 1.02 -17.82 -1.57
CA THR A 139 1.61 -17.88 -0.22
C THR A 139 2.85 -17.03 -0.08
N ASP A 140 3.60 -16.88 -1.18
CA ASP A 140 4.79 -16.04 -1.23
C ASP A 140 5.05 -15.60 -2.66
N TRP A 141 5.80 -14.52 -2.83
CA TRP A 141 6.20 -14.04 -4.13
C TRP A 141 7.48 -13.22 -4.09
N ALA A 142 8.16 -13.16 -5.23
CA ALA A 142 9.37 -12.39 -5.41
C ALA A 142 9.38 -11.71 -6.77
N PHE A 143 10.09 -10.59 -6.87
CA PHE A 143 10.23 -9.82 -8.10
C PHE A 143 11.69 -9.62 -8.47
N THR A 144 12.03 -9.88 -9.72
CA THR A 144 13.33 -9.51 -10.29
C THR A 144 13.17 -8.35 -11.26
N ARG A 145 14.11 -7.40 -11.16
CA ARG A 145 14.23 -6.24 -12.06
C ARG A 145 15.30 -6.43 -13.13
N SER A 146 15.86 -7.61 -13.22
CA SER A 146 16.88 -7.91 -14.22
C SER A 146 16.32 -7.68 -15.63
N ARG A 147 17.06 -8.06 -16.67
CA ARG A 147 16.74 -7.82 -18.07
C ARG A 147 15.23 -7.93 -18.43
N ASP A 148 14.55 -8.89 -17.84
CA ASP A 148 13.10 -9.07 -17.98
C ASP A 148 12.45 -9.00 -16.59
N PRO A 149 11.53 -8.05 -16.34
CA PRO A 149 10.83 -7.95 -15.05
C PRO A 149 9.87 -9.12 -14.88
N ILE A 150 10.23 -10.03 -13.98
CA ILE A 150 9.45 -11.26 -13.72
C ILE A 150 9.02 -11.27 -12.26
N VAL A 151 7.76 -11.57 -12.05
CA VAL A 151 7.16 -11.86 -10.75
C VAL A 151 7.03 -13.37 -10.61
N PHE A 152 7.67 -13.93 -9.60
CA PHE A 152 7.56 -15.33 -9.22
C PHE A 152 6.54 -15.46 -8.10
N HIS A 153 5.68 -16.44 -8.19
CA HIS A 153 4.64 -16.74 -7.20
C HIS A 153 4.80 -18.16 -6.70
N VAL A 154 4.64 -18.35 -5.40
CA VAL A 154 4.50 -19.66 -4.77
C VAL A 154 3.04 -19.84 -4.36
N ARG A 155 2.43 -20.95 -4.75
CA ARG A 155 1.04 -21.28 -4.47
C ARG A 155 0.90 -22.16 -3.23
N GLU A 156 -0.30 -22.18 -2.67
CA GLU A 156 -0.64 -23.04 -1.50
C GLU A 156 -0.43 -24.54 -1.75
N ASP A 157 -0.47 -25.00 -3.01
CA ASP A 157 -0.20 -26.39 -3.39
C ASP A 157 1.31 -26.70 -3.60
N GLY A 158 2.19 -25.75 -3.24
CA GLY A 158 3.64 -25.87 -3.38
C GLY A 158 4.17 -25.72 -4.81
N LYS A 159 3.32 -25.37 -5.77
CA LYS A 159 3.77 -25.09 -7.15
C LYS A 159 4.17 -23.64 -7.31
N ALA A 160 5.13 -23.41 -8.20
CA ALA A 160 5.54 -22.08 -8.59
C ALA A 160 4.90 -21.68 -9.93
N ALA A 161 4.58 -20.40 -10.05
CA ALA A 161 4.18 -19.77 -11.31
C ALA A 161 5.02 -18.51 -11.51
N CYS A 162 5.17 -18.06 -12.75
CA CYS A 162 5.83 -16.79 -13.03
C CYS A 162 5.01 -15.96 -14.01
N MET A 163 5.13 -14.65 -13.90
CA MET A 163 4.44 -13.67 -14.72
C MET A 163 5.45 -12.60 -15.15
N THR A 164 5.53 -12.30 -16.43
CA THR A 164 6.24 -11.12 -16.92
C THR A 164 5.36 -9.89 -16.71
N PHE A 165 5.90 -8.86 -16.13
CA PHE A 165 5.19 -7.60 -15.91
C PHE A 165 5.96 -6.45 -16.54
N GLN A 166 5.39 -5.86 -17.57
CA GLN A 166 5.87 -4.62 -18.18
C GLN A 166 4.89 -3.51 -17.84
N PRO A 167 5.32 -2.47 -17.09
CA PRO A 167 4.49 -1.34 -16.71
C PRO A 167 4.15 -0.43 -17.89
#